data_d88c09788c665e4054457fc1410b4921
#
_entry.id   d88c09788c665e4054457fc1410b4921
#
_cell.length_a   1.000
_cell.length_b   1.000
_cell.length_c   1.000
_cell.angle_alpha   90.00
_cell.angle_beta   90.00
_cell.angle_gamma   90.00
#
_symmetry.space_group_name_H-M   'P 1'
#
loop_
_entity.id
_entity.type
_entity.pdbx_description
1 polymer ?
#
loop_
_entity_poly.entity_id
_entity_poly.type
_entity_poly.pdbx_seq_one_letter_code
_entity_poly.pdbx_strand_id
1 'polypeptide(L)'
;MAADKTKPLVGILMGSKSDWQIMQYCATQLEELEVPWEAQAISAHRAPDALWDYLSTAIDRGLEILIAAAGGAAHLPGVCAAKTPLPVLGVPMESPSLKGLDSLLSIVQMPGGVPVGTLAIGKPGAINAALLAVSILGVKYPAHRKAYEEFRRQQTAKALADRALKLAQAPPKKS
;
A
#
# COMPACT_ATOMS: atom_id res chain seq x y z
N MET A 1 -11.05 -1.70 -21.26
CA MET A 1 -12.19 -2.30 -20.55
C MET A 1 -12.57 -1.38 -19.40
N ALA A 2 -13.85 -1.31 -19.02
CA ALA A 2 -14.25 -0.66 -17.77
C ALA A 2 -14.15 -1.69 -16.65
N ALA A 3 -13.66 -1.28 -15.47
CA ALA A 3 -13.67 -2.13 -14.29
C ALA A 3 -15.12 -2.31 -13.80
N ASP A 4 -15.47 -3.50 -13.35
CA ASP A 4 -16.72 -3.76 -12.65
C ASP A 4 -16.63 -3.11 -11.26
N LYS A 5 -17.34 -2.01 -11.05
CA LYS A 5 -17.33 -1.26 -9.79
C LYS A 5 -17.92 -2.05 -8.60
N THR A 6 -18.52 -3.21 -8.83
CA THR A 6 -19.10 -4.06 -7.78
C THR A 6 -18.13 -5.07 -7.20
N LYS A 7 -16.98 -5.30 -7.86
CA LYS A 7 -15.95 -6.25 -7.41
C LYS A 7 -14.69 -5.51 -6.97
N PRO A 8 -14.07 -5.90 -5.83
CA PRO A 8 -12.81 -5.32 -5.41
C PRO A 8 -11.68 -5.70 -6.37
N LEU A 9 -10.86 -4.73 -6.75
CA LEU A 9 -9.64 -4.93 -7.54
C LEU A 9 -8.40 -5.05 -6.66
N VAL A 10 -8.43 -4.45 -5.47
CA VAL A 10 -7.30 -4.43 -4.54
C VAL A 10 -7.70 -5.05 -3.21
N GLY A 11 -6.95 -6.05 -2.76
CA GLY A 11 -7.06 -6.63 -1.43
C GLY A 11 -6.02 -6.03 -0.49
N ILE A 12 -6.46 -5.42 0.63
CA ILE A 12 -5.57 -4.92 1.69
C ILE A 12 -5.55 -5.94 2.82
N LEU A 13 -4.38 -6.51 3.09
CA LEU A 13 -4.17 -7.48 4.15
C LEU A 13 -3.26 -6.92 5.25
N MET A 14 -3.59 -7.22 6.50
CA MET A 14 -2.81 -6.80 7.66
C MET A 14 -2.58 -7.97 8.61
N GLY A 15 -1.38 -8.02 9.22
CA GLY A 15 -1.07 -9.03 10.23
C GLY A 15 -1.81 -8.83 11.54
N SER A 16 -2.26 -7.61 11.82
CA SER A 16 -2.99 -7.21 13.03
C SER A 16 -3.98 -6.08 12.74
N LYS A 17 -5.08 -6.05 13.49
CA LYS A 17 -6.04 -4.94 13.46
C LYS A 17 -5.41 -3.59 13.84
N SER A 18 -4.34 -3.59 14.64
CA SER A 18 -3.59 -2.37 14.99
C SER A 18 -3.02 -1.65 13.77
N ASP A 19 -2.67 -2.40 12.71
CA ASP A 19 -2.08 -1.83 11.50
C ASP A 19 -3.07 -0.99 10.69
N TRP A 20 -4.38 -1.14 10.98
CA TRP A 20 -5.42 -0.36 10.33
C TRP A 20 -5.27 1.15 10.56
N GLN A 21 -4.72 1.58 11.70
CA GLN A 21 -4.44 3.00 11.96
C GLN A 21 -3.56 3.62 10.87
N ILE A 22 -2.71 2.82 10.24
CA ILE A 22 -1.86 3.25 9.12
C ILE A 22 -2.49 2.85 7.79
N MET A 23 -3.01 1.63 7.66
CA MET A 23 -3.51 1.14 6.37
C MET A 23 -4.80 1.80 5.90
N GLN A 24 -5.55 2.48 6.77
CA GLN A 24 -6.66 3.34 6.35
C GLN A 24 -6.23 4.43 5.35
N TYR A 25 -4.97 4.92 5.41
CA TYR A 25 -4.46 5.88 4.41
C TYR A 25 -4.31 5.25 3.02
N CYS A 26 -4.01 3.95 2.94
CA CYS A 26 -4.05 3.20 1.70
C CYS A 26 -5.48 3.13 1.15
N ALA A 27 -6.43 2.75 1.98
CA ALA A 27 -7.84 2.65 1.61
C ALA A 27 -8.40 3.99 1.14
N THR A 28 -8.17 5.08 1.91
CA THR A 28 -8.58 6.44 1.52
C THR A 28 -8.01 6.84 0.16
N GLN A 29 -6.72 6.53 -0.08
CA GLN A 29 -6.08 6.88 -1.36
C GLN A 29 -6.67 6.09 -2.54
N LEU A 30 -7.07 4.83 -2.33
CA LEU A 30 -7.78 4.03 -3.34
C LEU A 30 -9.18 4.59 -3.61
N GLU A 31 -9.92 5.01 -2.58
CA GLU A 31 -11.23 5.65 -2.70
C GLU A 31 -11.16 6.97 -3.49
N GLU A 32 -10.18 7.84 -3.17
CA GLU A 32 -9.96 9.10 -3.90
C GLU A 32 -9.68 8.89 -5.39
N LEU A 33 -9.10 7.74 -5.76
CA LEU A 33 -8.79 7.36 -7.14
C LEU A 33 -9.82 6.38 -7.74
N GLU A 34 -10.96 6.24 -7.08
CA GLU A 34 -12.10 5.41 -7.51
C GLU A 34 -11.73 3.94 -7.81
N VAL A 35 -10.80 3.37 -7.04
CA VAL A 35 -10.42 1.96 -7.14
C VAL A 35 -11.17 1.14 -6.10
N PRO A 36 -12.00 0.15 -6.48
CA PRO A 36 -12.67 -0.73 -5.54
C PRO A 36 -11.67 -1.59 -4.77
N TRP A 37 -11.87 -1.69 -3.47
CA TRP A 37 -10.98 -2.43 -2.57
C TRP A 37 -11.76 -3.19 -1.49
N GLU A 38 -11.11 -4.17 -0.88
CA GLU A 38 -11.52 -4.82 0.36
C GLU A 38 -10.36 -4.88 1.34
N ALA A 39 -10.62 -5.01 2.65
CA ALA A 39 -9.58 -5.09 3.65
C ALA A 39 -9.88 -6.16 4.71
N GLN A 40 -8.85 -6.92 5.11
CA GLN A 40 -8.95 -7.91 6.17
C GLN A 40 -7.69 -7.94 7.04
N ALA A 41 -7.88 -8.17 8.35
CA ALA A 41 -6.80 -8.43 9.28
C ALA A 41 -6.67 -9.95 9.48
N ILE A 42 -5.67 -10.57 8.84
CA ILE A 42 -5.41 -12.01 8.91
C ILE A 42 -3.93 -12.22 9.23
N SER A 43 -3.64 -12.78 10.39
CA SER A 43 -2.27 -13.08 10.79
C SER A 43 -1.74 -14.33 10.10
N ALA A 44 -0.65 -14.21 9.34
CA ALA A 44 0.01 -15.36 8.72
C ALA A 44 0.51 -16.41 9.73
N HIS A 45 0.83 -15.99 10.96
CA HIS A 45 1.36 -16.87 12.00
C HIS A 45 0.28 -17.49 12.88
N ARG A 46 -0.85 -16.79 13.11
CA ARG A 46 -1.88 -17.22 14.07
C ARG A 46 -3.14 -17.77 13.41
N ALA A 47 -3.34 -17.48 12.13
CA ALA A 47 -4.47 -17.93 11.34
C ALA A 47 -4.03 -18.24 9.88
N PRO A 48 -3.04 -19.15 9.70
CA PRO A 48 -2.50 -19.45 8.37
C PRO A 48 -3.55 -20.03 7.42
N ASP A 49 -4.44 -20.88 7.90
CA ASP A 49 -5.49 -21.50 7.08
C ASP A 49 -6.48 -20.46 6.55
N ALA A 50 -6.91 -19.50 7.40
CA ALA A 50 -7.78 -18.41 6.96
C ALA A 50 -7.10 -17.51 5.90
N LEU A 51 -5.79 -17.29 6.02
CA LEU A 51 -5.02 -16.59 5.00
C LEU A 51 -5.00 -17.39 3.69
N TRP A 52 -4.83 -18.69 3.78
CA TRP A 52 -4.83 -19.60 2.63
C TRP A 52 -6.15 -19.59 1.88
N ASP A 53 -7.26 -19.67 2.62
CA ASP A 53 -8.63 -19.61 2.07
C ASP A 53 -8.88 -18.26 1.38
N TYR A 54 -8.47 -17.16 2.02
CA TYR A 54 -8.58 -15.82 1.43
C TYR A 54 -7.83 -15.72 0.09
N LEU A 55 -6.57 -16.19 0.06
CA LEU A 55 -5.71 -16.09 -1.13
C LEU A 55 -6.16 -17.03 -2.25
N SER A 56 -6.66 -18.22 -1.92
CA SER A 56 -7.10 -19.21 -2.91
C SER A 56 -8.30 -18.73 -3.74
N THR A 57 -9.14 -17.86 -3.18
CA THR A 57 -10.33 -17.31 -3.84
C THR A 57 -10.14 -15.89 -4.36
N ALA A 58 -8.98 -15.29 -4.14
CA ALA A 58 -8.72 -13.87 -4.42
C ALA A 58 -8.99 -13.51 -5.91
N ILE A 59 -8.47 -14.30 -6.84
CA ILE A 59 -8.64 -14.08 -8.29
C ILE A 59 -10.11 -14.22 -8.69
N ASP A 60 -10.81 -15.24 -8.20
CA ASP A 60 -12.22 -15.49 -8.54
C ASP A 60 -13.14 -14.37 -8.01
N ARG A 61 -12.78 -13.74 -6.90
CA ARG A 61 -13.47 -12.54 -6.38
C ARG A 61 -13.21 -11.29 -7.21
N GLY A 62 -12.20 -11.28 -8.07
CA GLY A 62 -11.87 -10.16 -8.94
C GLY A 62 -10.64 -9.36 -8.50
N LEU A 63 -9.92 -9.79 -7.47
CA LEU A 63 -8.69 -9.12 -7.05
C LEU A 63 -7.61 -9.25 -8.12
N GLU A 64 -6.94 -8.15 -8.40
CA GLU A 64 -5.82 -8.07 -9.34
C GLU A 64 -4.51 -7.70 -8.65
N ILE A 65 -4.57 -7.14 -7.44
CA ILE A 65 -3.39 -6.75 -6.65
C ILE A 65 -3.67 -6.99 -5.16
N LEU A 66 -2.64 -7.42 -4.44
CA LEU A 66 -2.65 -7.50 -2.99
C LEU A 66 -1.68 -6.46 -2.40
N ILE A 67 -2.13 -5.75 -1.38
CA ILE A 67 -1.31 -4.87 -0.53
C ILE A 67 -1.28 -5.50 0.85
N ALA A 68 -0.10 -5.91 1.32
CA ALA A 68 0.05 -6.62 2.57
C ALA A 68 0.95 -5.85 3.54
N ALA A 69 0.43 -5.53 4.72
CA ALA A 69 1.12 -4.79 5.78
C ALA A 69 1.48 -5.69 6.95
N ALA A 70 2.72 -5.58 7.43
CA ALA A 70 3.19 -6.35 8.57
C ALA A 70 4.33 -5.64 9.32
N GLY A 71 4.44 -5.91 10.62
CA GLY A 71 5.48 -5.37 11.50
C GLY A 71 6.30 -6.47 12.19
N GLY A 72 7.52 -6.13 12.61
CA GLY A 72 8.45 -7.06 13.25
C GLY A 72 8.93 -8.16 12.28
N ALA A 73 8.68 -9.42 12.62
CA ALA A 73 8.82 -10.56 11.70
C ALA A 73 7.70 -10.50 10.63
N ALA A 74 7.85 -9.58 9.70
CA ALA A 74 6.84 -9.15 8.75
C ALA A 74 6.68 -10.13 7.58
N HIS A 75 6.29 -11.37 7.85
CA HIS A 75 6.26 -12.46 6.88
C HIS A 75 5.03 -12.45 5.97
N LEU A 76 3.95 -11.75 6.35
CA LEU A 76 2.67 -11.77 5.63
C LEU A 76 2.81 -11.46 4.13
N PRO A 77 3.53 -10.40 3.67
CA PRO A 77 3.66 -10.13 2.25
C PRO A 77 4.35 -11.26 1.47
N GLY A 78 5.41 -11.83 2.04
CA GLY A 78 6.12 -12.97 1.43
C GLY A 78 5.26 -14.23 1.35
N VAL A 79 4.46 -14.51 2.39
CA VAL A 79 3.51 -15.64 2.38
C VAL A 79 2.43 -15.43 1.31
N CYS A 80 1.91 -14.20 1.19
CA CYS A 80 0.97 -13.88 0.10
C CYS A 80 1.60 -14.12 -1.27
N ALA A 81 2.79 -13.59 -1.52
CA ALA A 81 3.48 -13.71 -2.80
C ALA A 81 3.83 -15.17 -3.17
N ALA A 82 4.08 -16.01 -2.18
CA ALA A 82 4.32 -17.45 -2.40
C ALA A 82 3.04 -18.22 -2.77
N LYS A 83 1.85 -17.68 -2.48
CA LYS A 83 0.58 -18.39 -2.67
C LYS A 83 -0.22 -17.94 -3.89
N THR A 84 -0.02 -16.73 -4.39
CA THR A 84 -0.79 -16.20 -5.51
C THR A 84 0.12 -15.64 -6.61
N PRO A 85 -0.28 -15.73 -7.88
CA PRO A 85 0.42 -15.05 -8.98
C PRO A 85 0.10 -13.56 -9.07
N LEU A 86 -0.80 -13.03 -8.22
CA LEU A 86 -1.11 -11.60 -8.21
C LEU A 86 0.10 -10.78 -7.74
N PRO A 87 0.29 -9.56 -8.27
CA PRO A 87 1.25 -8.62 -7.71
C PRO A 87 1.01 -8.39 -6.21
N VAL A 88 2.07 -8.52 -5.40
CA VAL A 88 2.02 -8.25 -3.96
C VAL A 88 2.88 -7.04 -3.63
N LEU A 89 2.27 -6.04 -2.99
CA LEU A 89 2.91 -4.83 -2.51
C LEU A 89 3.02 -4.90 -0.99
N GLY A 90 4.25 -4.88 -0.48
CA GLY A 90 4.54 -4.98 0.94
C GLY A 90 4.69 -3.62 1.61
N VAL A 91 3.98 -3.41 2.73
CA VAL A 91 4.08 -2.19 3.53
C VAL A 91 4.66 -2.54 4.90
N PRO A 92 5.93 -2.18 5.18
CA PRO A 92 6.51 -2.38 6.49
C PRO A 92 5.85 -1.49 7.52
N MET A 93 5.44 -2.05 8.67
CA MET A 93 4.93 -1.30 9.81
C MET A 93 6.06 -0.94 10.78
N GLU A 94 5.93 0.20 11.45
CA GLU A 94 6.85 0.54 12.52
C GLU A 94 6.80 -0.50 13.63
N SER A 95 7.98 -0.79 14.19
CA SER A 95 8.16 -1.65 15.35
C SER A 95 8.75 -0.88 16.52
N PRO A 96 8.45 -1.24 17.78
CA PRO A 96 9.01 -0.56 18.94
C PRO A 96 10.54 -0.62 19.00
N SER A 97 11.12 -1.78 18.67
CA SER A 97 12.55 -2.05 18.84
C SER A 97 13.44 -1.41 17.78
N LEU A 98 13.08 -1.56 16.49
CA LEU A 98 13.92 -1.13 15.36
C LEU A 98 13.24 -0.12 14.45
N LYS A 99 12.14 0.50 14.90
CA LYS A 99 11.41 1.55 14.18
C LYS A 99 10.99 1.16 12.76
N GLY A 100 10.75 -0.15 12.55
CA GLY A 100 10.32 -0.71 11.29
C GLY A 100 11.45 -1.19 10.36
N LEU A 101 12.73 -1.04 10.74
CA LEU A 101 13.84 -1.58 9.95
C LEU A 101 13.78 -3.12 9.88
N ASP A 102 13.44 -3.77 10.97
CA ASP A 102 13.16 -5.21 11.04
C ASP A 102 12.03 -5.62 10.09
N SER A 103 10.93 -4.88 10.09
CA SER A 103 9.81 -5.08 9.18
C SER A 103 10.22 -4.93 7.71
N LEU A 104 10.96 -3.85 7.40
CA LEU A 104 11.47 -3.59 6.06
C LEU A 104 12.37 -4.71 5.56
N LEU A 105 13.35 -5.12 6.36
CA LEU A 105 14.30 -6.17 5.99
C LEU A 105 13.61 -7.53 5.86
N SER A 106 12.61 -7.82 6.69
CA SER A 106 11.81 -9.05 6.59
C SER A 106 11.00 -9.13 5.29
N ILE A 107 10.55 -7.99 4.76
CA ILE A 107 9.72 -7.95 3.54
C ILE A 107 10.57 -7.84 2.28
N VAL A 108 11.66 -7.04 2.28
CA VAL A 108 12.41 -6.73 1.06
C VAL A 108 13.35 -7.86 0.64
N GLN A 109 13.85 -8.68 1.59
CA GLN A 109 14.85 -9.72 1.34
C GLN A 109 14.21 -11.05 0.87
N MET A 110 13.33 -10.98 -0.13
CA MET A 110 12.70 -12.16 -0.70
C MET A 110 13.67 -12.98 -1.55
N PRO A 111 13.54 -14.33 -1.54
CA PRO A 111 14.33 -15.18 -2.42
C PRO A 111 13.95 -14.97 -3.88
N GLY A 112 14.90 -15.24 -4.80
CA GLY A 112 14.61 -15.26 -6.24
C GLY A 112 13.44 -16.18 -6.56
N GLY A 113 12.48 -15.69 -7.35
CA GLY A 113 11.27 -16.42 -7.74
C GLY A 113 10.01 -16.06 -6.96
N VAL A 114 10.10 -15.36 -5.83
CA VAL A 114 8.93 -14.92 -5.04
C VAL A 114 9.02 -13.41 -4.79
N PRO A 115 8.65 -12.56 -5.75
CA PRO A 115 8.82 -11.12 -5.64
C PRO A 115 7.76 -10.46 -4.75
N VAL A 116 8.19 -9.47 -3.95
CA VAL A 116 7.31 -8.52 -3.24
C VAL A 116 7.77 -7.11 -3.55
N GLY A 117 6.88 -6.27 -4.09
CA GLY A 117 7.15 -4.85 -4.32
C GLY A 117 7.12 -4.08 -2.99
N THR A 118 8.25 -3.95 -2.31
CA THR A 118 8.32 -3.37 -0.96
C THR A 118 8.32 -1.85 -1.00
N LEU A 119 7.42 -1.21 -0.23
CA LEU A 119 7.25 0.23 -0.13
C LEU A 119 7.94 0.80 1.14
N ALA A 120 7.75 2.10 1.37
CA ALA A 120 8.28 2.78 2.55
C ALA A 120 7.63 2.29 3.86
N ILE A 121 8.28 2.55 4.98
CA ILE A 121 7.77 2.20 6.32
C ILE A 121 6.59 3.12 6.68
N GLY A 122 5.51 2.56 7.20
CA GLY A 122 4.39 3.27 7.79
C GLY A 122 3.52 4.03 6.78
N LYS A 123 3.02 5.20 7.17
CA LYS A 123 2.05 5.99 6.40
C LYS A 123 2.49 6.30 4.96
N PRO A 124 3.72 6.76 4.68
CA PRO A 124 4.16 6.98 3.30
C PRO A 124 4.09 5.70 2.46
N GLY A 125 4.45 4.55 3.05
CA GLY A 125 4.36 3.25 2.40
C GLY A 125 2.92 2.86 2.07
N ALA A 126 1.98 3.07 2.98
CA ALA A 126 0.57 2.79 2.77
C ALA A 126 -0.01 3.61 1.61
N ILE A 127 0.27 4.92 1.55
CA ILE A 127 -0.15 5.80 0.44
C ILE A 127 0.49 5.35 -0.87
N ASN A 128 1.80 5.13 -0.88
CA ASN A 128 2.53 4.76 -2.08
C ASN A 128 2.15 3.36 -2.59
N ALA A 129 1.75 2.43 -1.72
CA ALA A 129 1.21 1.13 -2.12
C ALA A 129 -0.10 1.29 -2.91
N ALA A 130 -1.00 2.15 -2.45
CA ALA A 130 -2.22 2.47 -3.19
C ALA A 130 -1.90 3.10 -4.55
N LEU A 131 -1.02 4.10 -4.60
CA LEU A 131 -0.63 4.78 -5.83
C LEU A 131 0.04 3.83 -6.84
N LEU A 132 0.90 2.92 -6.36
CA LEU A 132 1.53 1.92 -7.21
C LEU A 132 0.51 0.90 -7.73
N ALA A 133 -0.44 0.47 -6.88
CA ALA A 133 -1.55 -0.39 -7.30
C ALA A 133 -2.38 0.28 -8.40
N VAL A 134 -2.75 1.56 -8.24
CA VAL A 134 -3.47 2.32 -9.28
C VAL A 134 -2.66 2.44 -10.57
N SER A 135 -1.34 2.64 -10.46
CA SER A 135 -0.44 2.69 -11.63
C SER A 135 -0.42 1.36 -12.40
N ILE A 136 -0.35 0.23 -11.69
CA ILE A 136 -0.39 -1.12 -12.28
C ILE A 136 -1.75 -1.34 -12.95
N LEU A 137 -2.87 -1.07 -12.26
CA LEU A 137 -4.23 -1.18 -12.81
C LEU A 137 -4.43 -0.28 -14.02
N GLY A 138 -3.79 0.89 -14.05
CA GLY A 138 -3.81 1.84 -15.16
C GLY A 138 -3.25 1.30 -16.48
N VAL A 139 -2.45 0.22 -16.45
CA VAL A 139 -2.01 -0.48 -17.67
C VAL A 139 -3.20 -1.13 -18.39
N LYS A 140 -4.13 -1.69 -17.63
CA LYS A 140 -5.31 -2.39 -18.13
C LYS A 140 -6.56 -1.48 -18.21
N TYR A 141 -6.72 -0.58 -17.25
CA TYR A 141 -7.91 0.26 -17.09
C TYR A 141 -7.59 1.75 -17.35
N PRO A 142 -7.96 2.31 -18.51
CA PRO A 142 -7.68 3.71 -18.85
C PRO A 142 -8.25 4.73 -17.86
N ALA A 143 -9.37 4.44 -17.20
CA ALA A 143 -9.95 5.31 -16.18
C ALA A 143 -9.02 5.51 -14.99
N HIS A 144 -8.45 4.41 -14.46
CA HIS A 144 -7.50 4.47 -13.34
C HIS A 144 -6.19 5.16 -13.74
N ARG A 145 -5.72 4.95 -14.98
CA ARG A 145 -4.58 5.69 -15.52
C ARG A 145 -4.82 7.20 -15.49
N LYS A 146 -5.96 7.64 -16.03
CA LYS A 146 -6.33 9.06 -16.07
C LYS A 146 -6.44 9.67 -14.67
N ALA A 147 -7.04 8.94 -13.72
CA ALA A 147 -7.14 9.38 -12.33
C ALA A 147 -5.74 9.56 -11.70
N TYR A 148 -4.83 8.62 -11.94
CA TYR A 148 -3.47 8.69 -11.44
C TYR A 148 -2.65 9.82 -12.08
N GLU A 149 -2.78 10.05 -13.39
CA GLU A 149 -2.14 11.17 -14.10
C GLU A 149 -2.62 12.51 -13.55
N GLU A 150 -3.93 12.64 -13.30
CA GLU A 150 -4.51 13.84 -12.68
C GLU A 150 -3.98 14.07 -11.26
N PHE A 151 -3.93 13.04 -10.44
CA PHE A 151 -3.33 13.10 -9.12
C PHE A 151 -1.88 13.61 -9.19
N ARG A 152 -1.06 13.05 -10.07
CA ARG A 152 0.34 13.49 -10.27
C ARG A 152 0.44 14.94 -10.70
N ARG A 153 -0.43 15.39 -11.60
CA ARG A 153 -0.48 16.79 -12.04
C ARG A 153 -0.78 17.74 -10.89
N GLN A 154 -1.72 17.38 -10.02
CA GLN A 154 -2.07 18.15 -8.83
C GLN A 154 -0.89 18.21 -7.84
N GLN A 155 -0.20 17.11 -7.59
CA GLN A 155 0.99 17.08 -6.74
C GLN A 155 2.10 17.99 -7.31
N THR A 156 2.32 17.96 -8.61
CA THR A 156 3.30 18.84 -9.27
C THR A 156 2.91 20.31 -9.11
N ALA A 157 1.65 20.67 -9.36
CA ALA A 157 1.16 22.04 -9.21
C ALA A 157 1.35 22.57 -7.78
N LYS A 158 1.05 21.73 -6.77
CA LYS A 158 1.27 22.06 -5.36
C LYS A 158 2.74 22.29 -5.06
N ALA A 159 3.62 21.40 -5.48
CA ALA A 159 5.06 21.54 -5.25
C ALA A 159 5.64 22.79 -5.93
N LEU A 160 5.14 23.17 -7.12
CA LEU A 160 5.57 24.38 -7.82
C LEU A 160 5.04 25.66 -7.15
N ALA A 161 3.85 25.64 -6.56
CA ALA A 161 3.31 26.76 -5.81
C ALA A 161 4.16 27.08 -4.56
N ASP A 162 4.68 26.03 -3.91
CA ASP A 162 5.47 26.14 -2.68
C ASP A 162 6.98 26.33 -2.95
N ARG A 163 7.42 26.46 -4.22
CA ARG A 163 8.85 26.50 -4.59
C ARG A 163 9.60 27.75 -4.16
N ALA A 164 8.88 28.87 -4.00
CA ALA A 164 9.50 30.17 -3.67
C ALA A 164 9.67 30.29 -2.14
N LEU A 165 10.88 30.09 -1.65
CA LEU A 165 11.21 30.25 -0.24
C LEU A 165 11.45 31.73 0.07
N LYS A 166 10.79 32.23 1.15
CA LYS A 166 11.06 33.54 1.75
C LYS A 166 11.79 33.32 3.06
N LEU A 167 12.77 34.19 3.36
CA LEU A 167 13.39 34.19 4.68
C LEU A 167 12.29 34.47 5.73
N ALA A 168 12.24 33.70 6.80
CA ALA A 168 11.40 34.01 7.95
C ALA A 168 11.81 35.43 8.47
N GLN A 169 10.83 36.29 8.69
CA GLN A 169 11.12 37.58 9.32
C GLN A 169 11.81 37.35 10.67
N ALA A 170 12.96 37.97 10.85
CA ALA A 170 13.67 37.88 12.12
C ALA A 170 12.73 38.33 13.24
N PRO A 171 12.69 37.63 14.39
CA PRO A 171 11.88 38.09 15.52
C PRO A 171 12.28 39.54 15.91
N PRO A 172 11.33 40.39 16.32
CA PRO A 172 11.62 41.74 16.66
C PRO A 172 12.70 41.77 17.78
N LYS A 173 13.75 42.55 17.56
CA LYS A 173 14.79 42.76 18.59
C LYS A 173 14.09 43.27 19.84
N LYS A 174 14.18 42.50 20.93
CA LYS A 174 13.77 43.01 22.26
C LYS A 174 14.64 44.21 22.58
N SER A 175 14.02 45.36 22.65
CA SER A 175 14.60 46.61 23.20
C SER A 175 14.77 46.51 24.70
#